data_4fe5f356aafd319bfbd27f9e6dc92d25
#
_entry.id   4fe5f356aafd319bfbd27f9e6dc92d25
#
_cell.length_a   1.000
_cell.length_b   1.000
_cell.length_c   1.000
_cell.angle_alpha   90.00
_cell.angle_beta   90.00
_cell.angle_gamma   90.00
#
_symmetry.space_group_name_H-M   'P 1'
#
loop_
_entity.id
_entity.type
_entity.pdbx_description
1 polymer ?
#
loop_
_entity_poly.entity_id
_entity_poly.type
_entity_poly.pdbx_seq_one_letter_code
_entity_poly.pdbx_strand_id
1 'polypeptide(L)'
;IIPKTIAQKVIDKVIEISPLYASATKYDAKGTLAVPKYDNTTDDVTVAYSTEFDELVSHSGKFETVELTGFLIGALTKISKSLLNNNDFNLTEYVVNKMAEKFKLFYEGEMLNGTDGKISGIVKSYDSTNMKVTLGAKSSITADELIDIQETVPDAFQANAYWIMNRDTRKKIRKLKDSDGNYILNRAFNEKWDYELLGKPVYCSEKAEKLGTASKAVIFYGDFSGLAIKETEEMEIQILLEKFATQHAIGVVGYSELDAKVENTQKIAVAVSGATDPTASK
;
A
#
# COMPACT_ATOMS: atom_id res chain seq x y z
N ILE A 1 0.03 -29.65 13.67
CA ILE A 1 0.76 -28.35 13.65
C ILE A 1 1.70 -28.43 12.46
N ILE A 2 1.54 -27.49 11.49
CA ILE A 2 2.50 -27.35 10.39
C ILE A 2 3.75 -26.67 10.94
N PRO A 3 4.96 -27.11 10.52
CA PRO A 3 6.19 -26.48 10.94
C PRO A 3 6.18 -24.98 10.63
N LYS A 4 6.76 -24.14 11.51
CA LYS A 4 6.97 -22.69 11.30
C LYS A 4 7.58 -22.37 9.93
N THR A 5 8.34 -23.30 9.35
CA THR A 5 8.93 -23.21 8.01
C THR A 5 7.94 -23.00 6.88
N ILE A 6 6.69 -23.51 6.95
CA ILE A 6 5.69 -23.29 5.89
C ILE A 6 5.08 -21.89 6.02
N ALA A 7 4.78 -21.46 7.25
CA ALA A 7 4.29 -20.11 7.50
C ALA A 7 5.31 -19.08 7.01
N GLN A 8 6.59 -19.25 7.34
CA GLN A 8 7.67 -18.37 6.88
C GLN A 8 7.74 -18.34 5.34
N LYS A 9 7.65 -19.50 4.66
CA LYS A 9 7.63 -19.53 3.19
C LYS A 9 6.45 -18.76 2.57
N VAL A 10 5.29 -18.74 3.23
CA VAL A 10 4.14 -17.94 2.75
C VAL A 10 4.45 -16.46 2.85
N ILE A 11 4.99 -16.01 3.98
CA ILE A 11 5.37 -14.60 4.17
C ILE A 11 6.47 -14.18 3.20
N ASP A 12 7.53 -14.98 3.06
CA ASP A 12 8.60 -14.71 2.09
C ASP A 12 8.04 -14.55 0.67
N LYS A 13 7.06 -15.38 0.30
CA LYS A 13 6.40 -15.28 -1.00
C LYS A 13 5.51 -14.03 -1.11
N VAL A 14 4.84 -13.61 -0.05
CA VAL A 14 4.08 -12.34 -0.02
C VAL A 14 5.02 -11.15 -0.21
N ILE A 15 6.17 -11.13 0.47
CA ILE A 15 7.20 -10.08 0.31
C ILE A 15 7.70 -10.03 -1.13
N GLU A 16 7.98 -11.20 -1.74
CA GLU A 16 8.47 -11.30 -3.13
C GLU A 16 7.48 -10.70 -4.15
N ILE A 17 6.18 -10.92 -3.96
CA ILE A 17 5.14 -10.56 -4.93
C ILE A 17 4.39 -9.26 -4.62
N SER A 18 4.55 -8.67 -3.43
CA SER A 18 3.93 -7.40 -3.02
C SER A 18 4.98 -6.34 -2.67
N PRO A 19 5.32 -5.45 -3.60
CA PRO A 19 6.27 -4.37 -3.35
C PRO A 19 5.84 -3.43 -2.22
N LEU A 20 4.53 -3.17 -2.08
CA LEU A 20 4.00 -2.31 -1.02
C LEU A 20 4.29 -2.90 0.37
N TYR A 21 3.98 -4.20 0.56
CA TYR A 21 4.29 -4.89 1.81
C TYR A 21 5.80 -5.02 2.06
N ALA A 22 6.59 -5.13 0.99
CA ALA A 22 8.05 -5.24 1.09
C ALA A 22 8.72 -3.91 1.49
N SER A 23 8.20 -2.77 0.99
CA SER A 23 8.79 -1.44 1.22
C SER A 23 8.33 -0.77 2.52
N ALA A 24 7.18 -1.19 3.08
CA ALA A 24 6.66 -0.65 4.32
C ALA A 24 7.58 -0.93 5.53
N THR A 25 7.59 -0.02 6.48
CA THR A 25 8.33 -0.18 7.75
C THR A 25 7.58 -1.17 8.65
N LYS A 26 8.26 -2.23 9.07
CA LYS A 26 7.66 -3.30 9.88
C LYS A 26 8.10 -3.21 11.33
N TYR A 27 7.13 -3.36 12.22
CA TYR A 27 7.32 -3.41 13.66
C TYR A 27 6.79 -4.73 14.22
N ASP A 28 7.67 -5.49 14.85
CA ASP A 28 7.29 -6.66 15.65
C ASP A 28 7.08 -6.22 17.09
N ALA A 29 5.83 -6.07 17.51
CA ALA A 29 5.48 -5.60 18.85
C ALA A 29 4.20 -6.28 19.35
N LYS A 30 4.23 -6.70 20.60
CA LYS A 30 3.06 -7.21 21.32
C LYS A 30 2.29 -6.07 21.98
N GLY A 31 0.95 -6.15 21.97
CA GLY A 31 0.09 -5.11 22.52
C GLY A 31 -0.06 -3.91 21.58
N THR A 32 -0.45 -2.75 22.07
CA THR A 32 -0.59 -1.51 21.28
C THR A 32 0.79 -0.88 21.13
N LEU A 33 1.19 -0.60 19.89
CA LEU A 33 2.40 0.15 19.58
C LEU A 33 2.01 1.62 19.37
N ALA A 34 2.64 2.51 20.10
CA ALA A 34 2.50 3.94 19.99
C ALA A 34 3.76 4.52 19.32
N VAL A 35 3.66 4.97 18.07
CA VAL A 35 4.75 5.59 17.34
C VAL A 35 4.60 7.12 17.44
N PRO A 36 5.57 7.85 18.03
CA PRO A 36 5.50 9.30 18.11
C PRO A 36 5.71 9.90 16.71
N LYS A 37 4.78 10.74 16.28
CA LYS A 37 4.85 11.53 15.07
C LYS A 37 5.00 13.00 15.44
N TYR A 38 5.98 13.66 14.88
CA TYR A 38 6.15 15.10 15.03
C TYR A 38 5.22 15.84 14.06
N ASP A 39 4.35 16.70 14.60
CA ASP A 39 3.51 17.59 13.80
C ASP A 39 4.16 18.98 13.70
N ASN A 40 4.59 19.31 12.51
CA ASN A 40 5.19 20.61 12.17
C ASN A 40 4.19 21.57 11.49
N THR A 41 2.92 21.21 11.42
CA THR A 41 1.91 22.01 10.70
C THR A 41 1.37 23.16 11.54
N THR A 42 1.33 23.00 12.86
CA THR A 42 0.69 23.96 13.78
C THR A 42 1.70 24.84 14.49
N ASP A 43 2.85 24.28 14.88
CA ASP A 43 3.93 25.02 15.55
C ASP A 43 5.23 24.24 15.36
N ASP A 44 6.30 24.90 14.97
CA ASP A 44 7.59 24.27 14.72
C ASP A 44 8.72 25.05 15.37
N VAL A 45 9.85 24.39 15.58
CA VAL A 45 11.07 25.06 16.06
C VAL A 45 11.50 26.07 15.03
N THR A 46 11.38 27.37 15.38
CA THR A 46 11.83 28.45 14.52
C THR A 46 13.25 28.88 14.87
N VAL A 47 14.08 28.98 13.83
CA VAL A 47 15.42 29.55 13.95
C VAL A 47 15.35 30.98 13.44
N ALA A 48 15.62 31.95 14.32
CA ALA A 48 15.61 33.36 13.99
C ALA A 48 16.95 34.01 14.40
N TYR A 49 17.27 35.14 13.76
CA TYR A 49 18.39 35.97 14.21
C TYR A 49 18.04 36.54 15.58
N SER A 50 18.97 36.44 16.52
CA SER A 50 18.86 37.05 17.85
C SER A 50 19.94 38.12 18.03
N THR A 51 19.61 39.18 18.74
CA THR A 51 20.56 40.18 19.20
C THR A 51 20.92 39.95 20.67
N GLU A 52 22.07 40.46 21.09
CA GLU A 52 22.53 40.33 22.46
C GLU A 52 21.50 40.98 23.41
N PHE A 53 21.08 40.26 24.44
CA PHE A 53 20.07 40.66 25.45
C PHE A 53 18.59 40.53 25.02
N ASP A 54 18.28 40.07 23.82
CA ASP A 54 16.89 39.74 23.43
C ASP A 54 16.49 38.31 23.83
N GLU A 55 15.28 38.17 24.35
CA GLU A 55 14.73 36.89 24.77
C GLU A 55 14.27 36.10 23.52
N LEU A 56 14.77 34.86 23.36
CA LEU A 56 14.34 33.98 22.29
C LEU A 56 12.90 33.51 22.53
N VAL A 57 12.04 33.69 21.54
CA VAL A 57 10.68 33.14 21.57
C VAL A 57 10.76 31.63 21.42
N SER A 58 10.27 30.93 22.44
CA SER A 58 10.22 29.47 22.43
C SER A 58 9.02 28.98 21.62
N HIS A 59 9.29 28.26 20.55
CA HIS A 59 8.29 27.49 19.79
C HIS A 59 8.56 26.00 19.99
N SER A 60 7.52 25.22 20.29
CA SER A 60 7.64 23.76 20.47
C SER A 60 6.66 23.07 19.57
N GLY A 61 7.16 22.25 18.67
CA GLY A 61 6.30 21.39 17.87
C GLY A 61 5.53 20.40 18.74
N LYS A 62 4.39 19.98 18.26
CA LYS A 62 3.50 19.02 18.93
C LYS A 62 3.84 17.61 18.50
N PHE A 63 3.98 16.71 19.48
CA PHE A 63 4.06 15.28 19.22
C PHE A 63 2.66 14.67 19.21
N GLU A 64 2.30 14.06 18.11
CA GLU A 64 1.13 13.20 17.98
C GLU A 64 1.56 11.73 18.06
N THR A 65 0.63 10.85 18.38
CA THR A 65 0.91 9.44 18.50
C THR A 65 0.10 8.67 17.46
N VAL A 66 0.79 7.89 16.62
CA VAL A 66 0.16 6.92 15.74
C VAL A 66 0.05 5.61 16.49
N GLU A 67 -1.16 5.24 16.88
CA GLU A 67 -1.42 3.98 17.55
C GLU A 67 -1.70 2.87 16.54
N LEU A 68 -0.94 1.77 16.65
CA LEU A 68 -1.11 0.52 15.91
C LEU A 68 -1.54 -0.56 16.89
N THR A 69 -2.73 -1.12 16.69
CA THR A 69 -3.28 -2.14 17.59
C THR A 69 -2.98 -3.56 17.11
N GLY A 70 -3.68 -4.06 16.16
CA GLY A 70 -3.61 -5.40 15.60
C GLY A 70 -5.01 -5.94 15.32
N PHE A 71 -5.19 -6.50 14.14
CA PHE A 71 -6.45 -7.11 13.72
C PHE A 71 -6.19 -8.52 13.21
N LEU A 72 -6.93 -9.49 13.76
CA LEU A 72 -6.82 -10.88 13.34
C LEU A 72 -7.37 -11.08 11.93
N ILE A 73 -6.53 -11.65 11.08
CA ILE A 73 -6.83 -11.97 9.69
C ILE A 73 -6.72 -13.47 9.51
N GLY A 74 -7.72 -14.09 8.90
CA GLY A 74 -7.74 -15.53 8.66
C GLY A 74 -8.01 -15.87 7.19
N ALA A 75 -7.34 -16.90 6.69
CA ALA A 75 -7.61 -17.49 5.38
C ALA A 75 -7.82 -18.99 5.52
N LEU A 76 -8.84 -19.50 4.84
CA LEU A 76 -9.15 -20.92 4.77
C LEU A 76 -9.20 -21.38 3.31
N THR A 77 -8.46 -22.44 2.98
CA THR A 77 -8.54 -23.10 1.68
C THR A 77 -8.87 -24.57 1.83
N LYS A 78 -9.60 -25.15 0.88
CA LYS A 78 -9.91 -26.59 0.81
C LYS A 78 -9.22 -27.21 -0.40
N ILE A 79 -8.67 -28.38 -0.23
CA ILE A 79 -8.00 -29.15 -1.26
C ILE A 79 -8.63 -30.52 -1.34
N SER A 80 -9.03 -30.96 -2.54
CA SER A 80 -9.61 -32.29 -2.75
C SER A 80 -8.55 -33.38 -2.55
N LYS A 81 -8.88 -34.43 -1.78
CA LYS A 81 -8.02 -35.61 -1.62
C LYS A 81 -7.82 -36.36 -2.95
N SER A 82 -8.83 -36.35 -3.84
CA SER A 82 -8.69 -36.98 -5.15
C SER A 82 -7.61 -36.30 -5.99
N LEU A 83 -7.50 -34.97 -5.90
CA LEU A 83 -6.48 -34.22 -6.60
C LEU A 83 -5.07 -34.54 -6.09
N LEU A 84 -4.96 -34.81 -4.78
CA LEU A 84 -3.70 -35.19 -4.12
C LEU A 84 -3.25 -36.60 -4.49
N ASN A 85 -4.20 -37.53 -4.62
CA ASN A 85 -3.88 -38.95 -4.86
C ASN A 85 -3.58 -39.25 -6.33
N ASN A 86 -4.03 -38.41 -7.27
CA ASN A 86 -3.94 -38.68 -8.71
C ASN A 86 -2.74 -38.00 -9.40
N ASN A 87 -1.95 -37.20 -8.69
CA ASN A 87 -0.79 -36.49 -9.24
C ASN A 87 0.39 -36.53 -8.26
N ASP A 88 1.61 -36.54 -8.79
CA ASP A 88 2.84 -36.19 -8.05
C ASP A 88 2.84 -34.69 -7.63
N PHE A 89 1.76 -34.28 -6.98
CA PHE A 89 1.46 -32.90 -6.70
C PHE A 89 2.12 -32.47 -5.39
N ASN A 90 3.00 -31.47 -5.46
CA ASN A 90 3.62 -30.87 -4.27
C ASN A 90 2.59 -30.00 -3.52
N LEU A 91 1.84 -30.65 -2.63
CA LEU A 91 0.83 -29.99 -1.78
C LEU A 91 1.39 -28.78 -1.05
N THR A 92 2.60 -28.87 -0.51
CA THR A 92 3.23 -27.79 0.24
C THR A 92 3.41 -26.55 -0.62
N GLU A 93 3.92 -26.70 -1.81
CA GLU A 93 4.14 -25.61 -2.74
C GLU A 93 2.82 -24.97 -3.21
N TYR A 94 1.82 -25.80 -3.53
CA TYR A 94 0.50 -25.31 -3.88
C TYR A 94 -0.13 -24.46 -2.77
N VAL A 95 -0.10 -24.96 -1.53
CA VAL A 95 -0.65 -24.26 -0.36
C VAL A 95 0.07 -22.93 -0.14
N VAL A 96 1.40 -22.95 -0.16
CA VAL A 96 2.23 -21.74 -0.01
C VAL A 96 1.85 -20.68 -1.06
N ASN A 97 1.81 -21.07 -2.33
CA ASN A 97 1.51 -20.15 -3.42
C ASN A 97 0.08 -19.60 -3.34
N LYS A 98 -0.90 -20.46 -3.05
CA LYS A 98 -2.32 -20.04 -2.93
C LYS A 98 -2.57 -19.14 -1.74
N MET A 99 -2.00 -19.45 -0.59
CA MET A 99 -2.15 -18.62 0.60
C MET A 99 -1.43 -17.28 0.41
N ALA A 100 -0.20 -17.28 -0.10
CA ALA A 100 0.54 -16.06 -0.41
C ALA A 100 -0.23 -15.14 -1.37
N GLU A 101 -0.83 -15.69 -2.43
CA GLU A 101 -1.67 -14.93 -3.36
C GLU A 101 -2.87 -14.26 -2.65
N LYS A 102 -3.55 -14.99 -1.77
CA LYS A 102 -4.72 -14.47 -1.05
C LYS A 102 -4.35 -13.43 0.00
N PHE A 103 -3.31 -13.69 0.78
CA PHE A 103 -2.80 -12.72 1.75
C PHE A 103 -2.26 -11.46 1.07
N LYS A 104 -1.51 -11.58 -0.03
CA LYS A 104 -1.10 -10.43 -0.86
C LYS A 104 -2.29 -9.55 -1.21
N LEU A 105 -3.31 -10.13 -1.83
CA LEU A 105 -4.48 -9.38 -2.29
C LEU A 105 -5.23 -8.71 -1.12
N PHE A 106 -5.30 -9.36 0.02
CA PHE A 106 -5.93 -8.82 1.21
C PHE A 106 -5.09 -7.68 1.79
N TYR A 107 -3.79 -7.92 2.03
CA TYR A 107 -2.89 -6.92 2.60
C TYR A 107 -2.79 -5.67 1.73
N GLU A 108 -2.64 -5.83 0.41
CA GLU A 108 -2.63 -4.67 -0.49
C GLU A 108 -3.95 -3.88 -0.43
N GLY A 109 -5.09 -4.58 -0.33
CA GLY A 109 -6.40 -3.94 -0.19
C GLY A 109 -6.51 -3.11 1.09
N GLU A 110 -6.13 -3.68 2.23
CA GLU A 110 -6.18 -3.01 3.53
C GLU A 110 -5.12 -1.92 3.67
N MET A 111 -3.90 -2.14 3.17
CA MET A 111 -2.84 -1.13 3.20
C MET A 111 -3.15 0.08 2.31
N LEU A 112 -3.79 -0.10 1.17
CA LEU A 112 -4.19 1.01 0.29
C LEU A 112 -5.45 1.70 0.82
N ASN A 113 -6.55 0.97 0.93
CA ASN A 113 -7.88 1.56 1.16
C ASN A 113 -8.31 1.57 2.63
N GLY A 114 -7.90 0.55 3.39
CA GLY A 114 -8.32 0.35 4.77
C GLY A 114 -9.81 0.02 4.93
N THR A 115 -10.17 -0.52 6.08
CA THR A 115 -11.56 -0.82 6.47
C THR A 115 -11.93 -0.06 7.73
N ASP A 116 -13.14 0.54 7.79
CA ASP A 116 -13.59 1.29 8.96
C ASP A 116 -13.63 0.42 10.21
N GLY A 117 -13.05 0.92 11.31
CA GLY A 117 -12.93 0.18 12.56
C GLY A 117 -11.96 -1.00 12.53
N LYS A 118 -11.14 -1.11 11.49
CA LYS A 118 -10.09 -2.11 11.27
C LYS A 118 -8.79 -1.40 10.86
N ILE A 119 -8.02 -2.01 9.97
CA ILE A 119 -6.81 -1.44 9.42
C ILE A 119 -7.13 -0.12 8.71
N SER A 120 -6.39 0.94 9.01
CA SER A 120 -6.63 2.26 8.41
C SER A 120 -6.07 2.36 7.00
N GLY A 121 -4.91 1.78 6.75
CA GLY A 121 -4.23 1.88 5.47
C GLY A 121 -3.85 3.33 5.08
N ILE A 122 -3.48 3.54 3.83
CA ILE A 122 -3.04 4.86 3.33
C ILE A 122 -4.23 5.82 3.25
N VAL A 123 -5.33 5.43 2.60
CA VAL A 123 -6.47 6.33 2.29
C VAL A 123 -7.12 6.94 3.52
N LYS A 124 -7.02 6.29 4.68
CA LYS A 124 -7.63 6.78 5.93
C LYS A 124 -6.62 7.41 6.89
N SER A 125 -5.33 7.34 6.61
CA SER A 125 -4.28 7.84 7.51
C SER A 125 -3.27 8.80 6.86
N TYR A 126 -3.37 9.07 5.54
CA TYR A 126 -2.52 10.06 4.88
C TYR A 126 -2.95 11.50 5.26
N ASP A 127 -2.08 12.45 5.03
CA ASP A 127 -2.41 13.88 5.19
C ASP A 127 -3.29 14.35 4.03
N SER A 128 -4.59 14.43 4.29
CA SER A 128 -5.59 14.85 3.29
C SER A 128 -5.54 16.35 2.96
N THR A 129 -4.76 17.15 3.69
CA THR A 129 -4.63 18.58 3.47
C THR A 129 -3.47 18.88 2.53
N ASN A 130 -2.28 18.33 2.83
CA ASN A 130 -1.06 18.67 2.12
C ASN A 130 -0.64 17.63 1.06
N MET A 131 -0.99 16.36 1.26
CA MET A 131 -0.56 15.24 0.41
C MET A 131 -1.67 14.72 -0.49
N LYS A 132 -2.71 15.48 -0.69
CA LYS A 132 -3.85 15.16 -1.56
C LYS A 132 -3.83 15.99 -2.83
N VAL A 133 -3.84 15.34 -3.98
CA VAL A 133 -4.10 15.98 -5.28
C VAL A 133 -5.48 15.56 -5.76
N THR A 134 -6.37 16.53 -6.01
CA THR A 134 -7.70 16.25 -6.55
C THR A 134 -7.66 16.45 -8.06
N LEU A 135 -7.92 15.38 -8.81
CA LEU A 135 -7.96 15.42 -10.28
C LEU A 135 -9.16 16.23 -10.75
N GLY A 136 -8.99 16.99 -11.84
CA GLY A 136 -10.06 17.80 -12.44
C GLY A 136 -11.20 16.97 -13.04
N ALA A 137 -10.94 15.70 -13.38
CA ALA A 137 -11.92 14.81 -13.99
C ALA A 137 -12.04 13.48 -13.22
N LYS A 138 -13.23 12.88 -13.32
CA LYS A 138 -13.49 11.56 -12.76
C LYS A 138 -12.83 10.43 -13.56
N SER A 139 -12.87 10.54 -14.89
CA SER A 139 -12.51 9.43 -15.79
C SER A 139 -11.24 9.65 -16.61
N SER A 140 -10.65 10.84 -16.56
CA SER A 140 -9.42 11.18 -17.27
C SER A 140 -8.39 11.79 -16.31
N ILE A 141 -7.17 11.86 -16.77
CA ILE A 141 -6.04 12.49 -16.07
C ILE A 141 -5.19 13.20 -17.11
N THR A 142 -4.56 14.31 -16.74
CA THR A 142 -3.66 15.08 -17.58
C THR A 142 -2.19 14.83 -17.19
N ALA A 143 -1.27 15.27 -18.07
CA ALA A 143 0.16 15.18 -17.77
C ALA A 143 0.56 16.12 -16.61
N ASP A 144 -0.04 17.31 -16.57
CA ASP A 144 0.20 18.31 -15.53
C ASP A 144 -0.21 17.76 -14.15
N GLU A 145 -1.37 17.11 -14.04
CA GLU A 145 -1.81 16.46 -12.80
C GLU A 145 -0.86 15.36 -12.32
N LEU A 146 -0.20 14.65 -13.25
CA LEU A 146 0.83 13.66 -12.87
C LEU A 146 2.08 14.33 -12.30
N ILE A 147 2.48 15.47 -12.85
CA ILE A 147 3.59 16.29 -12.31
C ILE A 147 3.20 16.82 -10.93
N ASP A 148 1.99 17.36 -10.77
CA ASP A 148 1.50 17.86 -9.49
C ASP A 148 1.54 16.78 -8.39
N ILE A 149 1.16 15.55 -8.74
CA ILE A 149 1.23 14.42 -7.78
C ILE A 149 2.69 14.16 -7.39
N GLN A 150 3.62 14.16 -8.35
CA GLN A 150 5.03 13.91 -8.09
C GLN A 150 5.64 15.00 -7.21
N GLU A 151 5.40 16.26 -7.55
CA GLU A 151 5.95 17.42 -6.85
C GLU A 151 5.33 17.64 -5.46
N THR A 152 4.19 17.01 -5.17
CA THR A 152 3.60 17.02 -3.82
C THR A 152 4.50 16.32 -2.80
N VAL A 153 5.31 15.33 -3.22
CA VAL A 153 6.26 14.64 -2.35
C VAL A 153 7.60 15.39 -2.34
N PRO A 154 8.12 15.81 -1.18
CA PRO A 154 9.40 16.51 -1.08
C PRO A 154 10.57 15.74 -1.69
N ASP A 155 11.53 16.45 -2.27
CA ASP A 155 12.72 15.89 -2.94
C ASP A 155 13.50 14.89 -2.07
N ALA A 156 13.53 15.11 -0.76
CA ALA A 156 14.19 14.22 0.20
C ALA A 156 13.66 12.79 0.17
N PHE A 157 12.42 12.58 -0.25
CA PHE A 157 11.76 11.27 -0.30
C PHE A 157 11.59 10.72 -1.73
N GLN A 158 12.03 11.49 -2.74
CA GLN A 158 11.91 11.09 -4.14
C GLN A 158 12.79 9.89 -4.50
N ALA A 159 13.91 9.64 -3.80
CA ALA A 159 14.89 8.62 -4.18
C ALA A 159 14.28 7.22 -4.31
N ASN A 160 13.48 6.80 -3.32
CA ASN A 160 12.84 5.48 -3.26
C ASN A 160 11.36 5.51 -3.67
N ALA A 161 10.88 6.64 -4.20
CA ALA A 161 9.49 6.80 -4.56
C ALA A 161 9.13 5.98 -5.82
N TYR A 162 7.90 5.45 -5.81
CA TYR A 162 7.32 4.79 -6.97
C TYR A 162 5.80 5.00 -7.03
N TRP A 163 5.22 4.69 -8.19
CA TRP A 163 3.79 4.83 -8.44
C TRP A 163 3.05 3.53 -8.13
N ILE A 164 1.90 3.65 -7.47
CA ILE A 164 0.94 2.55 -7.35
C ILE A 164 -0.39 2.99 -7.95
N MET A 165 -0.94 2.19 -8.86
CA MET A 165 -2.21 2.47 -9.50
C MET A 165 -2.87 1.19 -10.01
N ASN A 166 -4.16 1.28 -10.39
CA ASN A 166 -4.84 0.18 -11.03
C ASN A 166 -4.37 0.02 -12.49
N ARG A 167 -4.40 -1.21 -13.01
CA ARG A 167 -4.05 -1.51 -14.40
C ARG A 167 -4.87 -0.71 -15.42
N ASP A 168 -6.16 -0.47 -15.15
CA ASP A 168 -7.02 0.32 -16.04
C ASP A 168 -6.63 1.81 -16.01
N THR A 169 -6.22 2.34 -14.85
CA THR A 169 -5.67 3.69 -14.72
C THR A 169 -4.37 3.82 -15.50
N ARG A 170 -3.44 2.88 -15.33
CA ARG A 170 -2.20 2.82 -16.13
C ARG A 170 -2.48 2.79 -17.63
N LYS A 171 -3.47 2.01 -18.07
CA LYS A 171 -3.86 1.97 -19.49
C LYS A 171 -4.30 3.33 -20.02
N LYS A 172 -5.00 4.14 -19.20
CA LYS A 172 -5.40 5.50 -19.56
C LYS A 172 -4.18 6.42 -19.65
N ILE A 173 -3.29 6.39 -18.67
CA ILE A 173 -2.04 7.18 -18.66
C ILE A 173 -1.15 6.83 -19.85
N ARG A 174 -1.01 5.55 -20.22
CA ARG A 174 -0.26 5.13 -21.41
C ARG A 174 -0.76 5.70 -22.73
N LYS A 175 -2.01 6.14 -22.77
CA LYS A 175 -2.59 6.76 -23.97
C LYS A 175 -2.39 8.28 -24.00
N LEU A 176 -1.85 8.87 -22.93
CA LEU A 176 -1.48 10.28 -22.93
C LEU A 176 -0.29 10.49 -23.86
N LYS A 177 -0.40 11.53 -24.67
CA LYS A 177 0.61 11.94 -25.63
C LYS A 177 1.03 13.37 -25.34
N ASP A 178 2.28 13.67 -25.62
CA ASP A 178 2.78 15.04 -25.66
C ASP A 178 2.28 15.77 -26.93
N SER A 179 2.67 17.04 -27.09
CA SER A 179 2.33 17.86 -28.24
C SER A 179 2.85 17.31 -29.57
N ASP A 180 3.92 16.50 -29.52
CA ASP A 180 4.56 15.87 -30.67
C ASP A 180 3.97 14.49 -31.00
N GLY A 181 3.02 14.02 -30.20
CA GLY A 181 2.35 12.74 -30.38
C GLY A 181 3.07 11.53 -29.75
N ASN A 182 4.14 11.74 -28.96
CA ASN A 182 4.82 10.68 -28.25
C ASN A 182 4.09 10.29 -26.98
N TYR A 183 4.19 9.04 -26.57
CA TYR A 183 3.61 8.56 -25.32
C TYR A 183 4.45 8.98 -24.13
N ILE A 184 3.82 9.51 -23.07
CA ILE A 184 4.47 10.01 -21.86
C ILE A 184 4.97 8.84 -20.97
N LEU A 185 4.20 7.73 -20.90
CA LEU A 185 4.58 6.55 -20.14
C LEU A 185 5.43 5.61 -21.00
N ASN A 186 6.70 5.51 -20.68
CA ASN A 186 7.65 4.65 -21.37
C ASN A 186 7.71 3.24 -20.77
N ARG A 187 8.17 2.28 -21.56
CA ARG A 187 8.46 0.93 -21.10
C ARG A 187 9.92 0.84 -20.70
N ALA A 188 10.20 0.46 -19.46
CA ALA A 188 11.56 0.18 -19.00
C ALA A 188 11.95 -1.26 -19.36
N PHE A 189 13.10 -1.44 -20.02
CA PHE A 189 13.51 -2.76 -20.52
C PHE A 189 14.34 -3.59 -19.52
N ASN A 190 14.84 -2.99 -18.44
CA ASN A 190 15.78 -3.62 -17.50
C ASN A 190 15.35 -3.55 -16.04
N GLU A 191 14.14 -3.16 -15.75
CA GLU A 191 13.64 -2.94 -14.38
C GLU A 191 12.72 -4.09 -13.93
N LYS A 192 12.63 -4.28 -12.62
CA LYS A 192 11.71 -5.25 -11.98
C LYS A 192 10.25 -5.03 -12.41
N TRP A 193 9.90 -3.79 -12.75
CA TRP A 193 8.58 -3.39 -13.27
C TRP A 193 8.71 -2.83 -14.67
N ASP A 194 7.85 -3.30 -15.59
CA ASP A 194 7.94 -3.03 -17.03
C ASP A 194 7.66 -1.56 -17.45
N TYR A 195 7.32 -0.68 -16.52
CA TYR A 195 6.89 0.69 -16.85
C TYR A 195 7.47 1.71 -15.90
N GLU A 196 7.89 2.83 -16.50
CA GLU A 196 8.42 3.99 -15.82
C GLU A 196 7.59 5.23 -16.19
N LEU A 197 7.21 6.03 -15.20
CA LEU A 197 6.46 7.27 -15.34
C LEU A 197 7.23 8.39 -14.65
N LEU A 198 7.57 9.44 -15.41
CA LEU A 198 8.35 10.60 -14.93
C LEU A 198 9.62 10.17 -14.14
N GLY A 199 10.37 9.21 -14.70
CA GLY A 199 11.61 8.73 -14.09
C GLY A 199 11.44 7.82 -12.87
N LYS A 200 10.21 7.34 -12.59
CA LYS A 200 9.92 6.49 -11.44
C LYS A 200 9.15 5.23 -11.83
N PRO A 201 9.45 4.07 -11.20
CA PRO A 201 8.80 2.80 -11.54
C PRO A 201 7.31 2.80 -11.20
N VAL A 202 6.52 2.06 -12.00
CA VAL A 202 5.07 1.95 -11.85
C VAL A 202 4.67 0.54 -11.46
N TYR A 203 4.11 0.39 -10.27
CA TYR A 203 3.51 -0.85 -9.80
C TYR A 203 1.99 -0.83 -10.01
N CYS A 204 1.44 -1.95 -10.49
CA CYS A 204 0.00 -2.11 -10.66
C CYS A 204 -0.58 -3.01 -9.57
N SER A 205 -1.47 -2.45 -8.76
CA SER A 205 -2.30 -3.21 -7.83
C SER A 205 -3.75 -3.25 -8.31
N GLU A 206 -4.36 -4.44 -8.27
CA GLU A 206 -5.78 -4.59 -8.58
C GLU A 206 -6.69 -4.03 -7.46
N LYS A 207 -6.10 -3.76 -6.29
CA LYS A 207 -6.81 -3.20 -5.12
C LYS A 207 -6.87 -1.69 -5.11
N ALA A 208 -6.02 -1.02 -5.90
CA ALA A 208 -6.18 0.42 -6.16
C ALA A 208 -7.46 0.67 -6.95
N GLU A 209 -8.18 1.73 -6.61
CA GLU A 209 -9.40 2.12 -7.31
C GLU A 209 -9.12 2.56 -8.75
N LYS A 210 -10.12 2.39 -9.61
CA LYS A 210 -10.02 2.72 -11.03
C LYS A 210 -10.44 4.17 -11.29
N LEU A 211 -9.75 4.85 -12.19
CA LEU A 211 -10.27 6.08 -12.80
C LEU A 211 -11.63 5.83 -13.45
N GLY A 212 -12.64 6.59 -13.01
CA GLY A 212 -14.04 6.45 -13.41
C GLY A 212 -14.99 6.35 -12.22
N THR A 213 -14.47 6.09 -11.01
CA THR A 213 -15.23 6.19 -9.75
C THR A 213 -14.98 7.56 -9.16
N ALA A 214 -16.05 8.31 -8.82
CA ALA A 214 -15.95 9.67 -8.31
C ALA A 214 -15.37 9.71 -6.89
N SER A 215 -14.52 10.69 -6.62
CA SER A 215 -13.99 11.01 -5.28
C SER A 215 -13.30 9.82 -4.60
N LYS A 216 -12.59 9.00 -5.35
CA LYS A 216 -11.83 7.85 -4.84
C LYS A 216 -10.32 8.03 -5.06
N ALA A 217 -9.53 7.50 -4.15
CA ALA A 217 -8.09 7.44 -4.30
C ALA A 217 -7.71 6.45 -5.43
N VAL A 218 -7.11 6.96 -6.48
CA VAL A 218 -6.87 6.19 -7.72
C VAL A 218 -5.40 6.01 -8.04
N ILE A 219 -4.54 6.90 -7.55
CA ILE A 219 -3.09 6.85 -7.72
C ILE A 219 -2.44 7.19 -6.39
N PHE A 220 -1.40 6.45 -6.06
CA PHE A 220 -0.54 6.66 -4.91
C PHE A 220 0.88 6.84 -5.41
N TYR A 221 1.58 7.83 -4.88
CA TYR A 221 2.97 8.11 -5.23
C TYR A 221 3.78 8.42 -3.98
N GLY A 222 4.99 7.93 -3.91
CA GLY A 222 5.92 8.27 -2.84
C GLY A 222 6.79 7.11 -2.36
N ASP A 223 7.50 7.35 -1.27
CA ASP A 223 8.28 6.34 -0.55
C ASP A 223 7.38 5.64 0.48
N PHE A 224 6.96 4.42 0.17
CA PHE A 224 6.06 3.66 1.03
C PHE A 224 6.70 3.11 2.30
N SER A 225 7.99 3.41 2.57
CA SER A 225 8.56 3.24 3.90
C SER A 225 7.88 4.15 4.95
N GLY A 226 7.13 5.16 4.51
CA GLY A 226 6.27 5.97 5.37
C GLY A 226 5.00 5.26 5.88
N LEU A 227 4.70 4.06 5.39
CA LEU A 227 3.64 3.19 5.90
C LEU A 227 4.22 2.27 6.96
N ALA A 228 3.73 2.38 8.19
CA ALA A 228 4.06 1.47 9.29
C ALA A 228 3.12 0.26 9.27
N ILE A 229 3.69 -0.93 9.35
CA ILE A 229 2.99 -2.19 9.53
C ILE A 229 3.42 -2.76 10.87
N LYS A 230 2.46 -3.01 11.75
CA LYS A 230 2.69 -3.74 12.98
C LYS A 230 2.21 -5.17 12.82
N GLU A 231 3.10 -6.13 13.05
CA GLU A 231 2.79 -7.55 13.14
C GLU A 231 2.79 -7.96 14.62
N THR A 232 1.65 -8.44 15.13
CA THR A 232 1.50 -8.85 16.54
C THR A 232 1.79 -10.34 16.71
N GLU A 233 1.36 -11.14 15.75
CA GLU A 233 1.57 -12.58 15.72
C GLU A 233 2.08 -13.01 14.35
N GLU A 234 3.13 -13.85 14.39
CA GLU A 234 3.61 -14.54 13.19
C GLU A 234 2.46 -15.37 12.59
N MET A 235 2.45 -15.49 11.26
CA MET A 235 1.45 -16.30 10.57
C MET A 235 1.47 -17.73 11.10
N GLU A 236 0.34 -18.20 11.64
CA GLU A 236 0.11 -19.60 12.02
C GLU A 236 -0.69 -20.31 10.92
N ILE A 237 -0.18 -21.47 10.49
CA ILE A 237 -0.88 -22.30 9.50
C ILE A 237 -1.18 -23.68 10.10
N GLN A 238 -2.44 -24.10 9.99
CA GLN A 238 -2.92 -25.40 10.48
C GLN A 238 -3.58 -26.20 9.38
N ILE A 239 -3.29 -27.52 9.35
CA ILE A 239 -4.00 -28.46 8.48
C ILE A 239 -5.19 -29.06 9.24
N LEU A 240 -6.37 -28.95 8.65
CA LEU A 240 -7.63 -29.47 9.17
C LEU A 240 -7.99 -30.75 8.43
N LEU A 241 -7.54 -31.89 8.97
CA LEU A 241 -7.78 -33.22 8.35
C LEU A 241 -9.19 -33.73 8.60
N GLU A 242 -9.73 -33.47 9.79
CA GLU A 242 -11.01 -34.04 10.25
C GLU A 242 -12.21 -33.20 9.83
N LYS A 243 -12.09 -31.87 9.88
CA LYS A 243 -13.20 -30.94 9.61
C LYS A 243 -13.86 -31.14 8.24
N PHE A 244 -13.11 -31.58 7.24
CA PHE A 244 -13.57 -31.79 5.87
C PHE A 244 -13.48 -33.23 5.40
N ALA A 245 -13.33 -34.18 6.33
CA ALA A 245 -13.21 -35.62 6.01
C ALA A 245 -14.44 -36.14 5.25
N THR A 246 -15.67 -35.71 5.63
CA THR A 246 -16.92 -36.07 4.96
C THR A 246 -17.05 -35.47 3.55
N GLN A 247 -16.26 -34.46 3.20
CA GLN A 247 -16.22 -33.85 1.86
C GLN A 247 -15.06 -34.37 1.00
N HIS A 248 -14.38 -35.43 1.45
CA HIS A 248 -13.19 -35.97 0.82
C HIS A 248 -12.14 -34.88 0.49
N ALA A 249 -11.94 -33.94 1.46
CA ALA A 249 -11.07 -32.78 1.32
C ALA A 249 -10.19 -32.59 2.55
N ILE A 250 -9.11 -31.84 2.38
CA ILE A 250 -8.23 -31.34 3.44
C ILE A 250 -8.40 -29.81 3.50
N GLY A 251 -8.59 -29.26 4.68
CA GLY A 251 -8.59 -27.82 4.92
C GLY A 251 -7.20 -27.34 5.33
N VAL A 252 -6.83 -26.16 4.89
CA VAL A 252 -5.67 -25.44 5.40
C VAL A 252 -6.12 -24.05 5.83
N VAL A 253 -5.91 -23.71 7.09
CA VAL A 253 -6.24 -22.41 7.67
C VAL A 253 -4.97 -21.69 8.04
N GLY A 254 -4.90 -20.41 7.71
CA GLY A 254 -3.84 -19.52 8.16
C GLY A 254 -4.41 -18.34 8.92
N TYR A 255 -3.77 -17.95 10.00
CA TYR A 255 -4.06 -16.76 10.78
C TYR A 255 -2.84 -15.85 10.84
N SER A 256 -3.10 -14.56 10.90
CA SER A 256 -2.09 -13.52 11.09
C SER A 256 -2.75 -12.33 11.77
N GLU A 257 -2.02 -11.59 12.57
CA GLU A 257 -2.51 -10.37 13.20
C GLU A 257 -1.62 -9.19 12.82
N LEU A 258 -2.21 -8.22 12.12
CA LEU A 258 -1.50 -7.01 11.71
C LEU A 258 -2.37 -5.75 11.77
N ASP A 259 -1.70 -4.61 11.82
CA ASP A 259 -2.28 -3.27 11.61
C ASP A 259 -1.37 -2.45 10.72
N ALA A 260 -1.94 -1.49 9.97
CA ALA A 260 -1.18 -0.63 9.08
C ALA A 260 -1.74 0.79 9.09
N LYS A 261 -0.84 1.77 9.30
CA LYS A 261 -1.12 3.22 9.25
C LYS A 261 0.05 3.99 8.65
N VAL A 262 -0.22 5.15 8.10
CA VAL A 262 0.84 6.06 7.66
C VAL A 262 1.49 6.70 8.91
N GLU A 263 2.78 6.44 9.07
CA GLU A 263 3.62 6.99 10.13
C GLU A 263 4.20 8.35 9.69
N ASN A 264 4.76 8.41 8.50
CA ASN A 264 5.28 9.64 7.93
C ASN A 264 4.40 10.10 6.76
N THR A 265 3.53 11.07 7.03
CA THR A 265 2.56 11.58 6.06
C THR A 265 3.19 12.36 4.91
N GLN A 266 4.42 12.90 5.04
CA GLN A 266 5.09 13.64 3.97
C GLN A 266 5.64 12.76 2.85
N LYS A 267 5.72 11.43 3.08
CA LYS A 267 6.30 10.49 2.12
C LYS A 267 5.34 10.00 1.04
N ILE A 268 4.03 10.12 1.26
CA ILE A 268 3.02 9.49 0.41
C ILE A 268 1.97 10.49 -0.04
N ALA A 269 1.93 10.77 -1.33
CA ALA A 269 0.89 11.56 -1.98
C ALA A 269 -0.22 10.66 -2.53
N VAL A 270 -1.45 11.14 -2.45
CA VAL A 270 -2.65 10.43 -2.91
C VAL A 270 -3.43 11.28 -3.90
N ALA A 271 -3.62 10.77 -5.12
CA ALA A 271 -4.48 11.39 -6.10
C ALA A 271 -5.91 10.85 -5.99
N VAL A 272 -6.84 11.77 -5.82
CA VAL A 272 -8.26 11.49 -5.71
C VAL A 272 -8.96 11.94 -6.99
N SER A 273 -9.73 11.04 -7.61
CA SER A 273 -10.49 11.34 -8.83
C SER A 273 -11.50 12.46 -8.61
N GLY A 274 -11.74 13.27 -9.64
CA GLY A 274 -12.75 14.32 -9.63
C GLY A 274 -14.16 13.79 -9.37
N ALA A 275 -15.06 14.66 -8.96
CA ALA A 275 -16.46 14.31 -8.72
C ALA A 275 -17.22 14.04 -10.03
N THR A 276 -16.91 14.81 -11.09
CA THR A 276 -17.57 14.76 -12.39
C THR A 276 -16.54 14.76 -13.52
N ASP A 277 -16.95 14.36 -14.71
CA ASP A 277 -16.16 14.62 -15.91
C ASP A 277 -16.51 16.01 -16.47
N PRO A 278 -15.54 16.76 -17.04
CA PRO A 278 -15.84 18.01 -17.70
C PRO A 278 -16.84 17.74 -18.82
N THR A 279 -17.90 18.56 -18.86
CA THR A 279 -18.90 18.49 -19.92
C THR A 279 -18.18 18.79 -21.22
N ALA A 280 -18.24 17.87 -22.19
CA ALA A 280 -17.69 18.15 -23.51
C ALA A 280 -18.37 19.41 -24.04
N SER A 281 -17.63 20.52 -24.11
CA SER A 281 -18.10 21.68 -24.86
C SER A 281 -18.21 21.24 -26.31
N LYS A 282 -19.48 21.22 -26.82
CA LYS A 282 -19.78 20.97 -28.24
C LYS A 282 -19.20 22.06 -29.09
#